data_90ef70b011d6e9e6bccd10616a87ca5b
#
_entry.id   90ef70b011d6e9e6bccd10616a87ca5b
#
_cell.length_a   1.000
_cell.length_b   1.000
_cell.length_c   1.000
_cell.angle_alpha   90.00
_cell.angle_beta   90.00
_cell.angle_gamma   90.00
#
_symmetry.space_group_name_H-M   'P 1'
#
loop_
_entity.id
_entity.type
_entity.pdbx_description
1 polymer ?
#
loop_
_entity_poly.entity_id
_entity_poly.type
_entity_poly.pdbx_seq_one_letter_code
_entity_poly.pdbx_strand_id
1 'polypeptide(L)'
;MPYSHFHVGAALLAKNGTYYTGCNIENAAYTPTNCAERTAFFKAVSEGVREFQAICIVGGKDGVLTEYAAPCGVCRQVMMEFCDPETFQIILAVSKDKYDIFALKELLPLGFGPANLA
;
A
#
# COMPACT_ATOMS: atom_id res chain seq x y z
N MET A 1 13.45 11.47 -0.94
CA MET A 1 12.26 12.15 -0.40
C MET A 1 12.57 13.59 -0.09
N PRO A 2 12.51 14.48 -1.10
CA PRO A 2 13.07 15.83 -0.98
C PRO A 2 12.29 16.77 -0.07
N TYR A 3 11.01 16.48 0.22
CA TYR A 3 10.18 17.39 1.00
C TYR A 3 9.91 16.94 2.42
N SER A 4 9.44 15.70 2.60
CA SER A 4 9.07 15.19 3.92
C SER A 4 10.20 14.50 4.66
N HIS A 5 11.24 14.05 3.95
CA HIS A 5 12.30 13.17 4.45
C HIS A 5 11.75 11.83 4.98
N PHE A 6 10.50 11.53 4.69
CA PHE A 6 9.84 10.28 5.11
C PHE A 6 9.87 9.28 3.95
N HIS A 7 10.59 8.17 4.16
CA HIS A 7 10.76 7.12 3.16
C HIS A 7 9.80 5.98 3.44
N VAL A 8 9.01 5.60 2.42
CA VAL A 8 8.09 4.47 2.52
C VAL A 8 8.40 3.48 1.41
N GLY A 9 8.49 2.21 1.79
CA GLY A 9 8.63 1.11 0.85
C GLY A 9 7.43 0.19 0.96
N ALA A 10 7.03 -0.40 -0.15
CA ALA A 10 5.95 -1.36 -0.19
C ALA A 10 6.34 -2.56 -1.04
N ALA A 11 5.92 -3.75 -0.61
CA ALA A 11 6.03 -4.98 -1.40
C ALA A 11 4.64 -5.59 -1.52
N LEU A 12 4.11 -5.60 -2.74
CA LEU A 12 2.77 -6.10 -3.07
C LEU A 12 2.90 -7.52 -3.62
N LEU A 13 2.19 -8.46 -3.00
CA LEU A 13 2.17 -9.86 -3.42
C LEU A 13 0.92 -10.14 -4.23
N ALA A 14 1.09 -10.51 -5.50
CA ALA A 14 0.00 -10.96 -6.35
C ALA A 14 -0.35 -12.42 -6.05
N LYS A 15 -1.56 -12.84 -6.41
CA LYS A 15 -2.01 -14.22 -6.19
C LYS A 15 -1.20 -15.26 -6.97
N ASN A 16 -0.53 -14.83 -8.06
CA ASN A 16 0.35 -15.72 -8.83
C ASN A 16 1.75 -15.89 -8.21
N GLY A 17 2.02 -15.27 -7.05
CA GLY A 17 3.30 -15.35 -6.36
C GLY A 17 4.33 -14.28 -6.74
N THR A 18 4.01 -13.41 -7.69
CA THR A 18 4.92 -12.34 -8.11
C THR A 18 4.84 -11.16 -7.14
N TYR A 19 5.99 -10.56 -6.83
CA TYR A 19 6.08 -9.38 -5.99
C TYR A 19 6.29 -8.12 -6.83
N TYR A 20 5.65 -7.04 -6.42
CA TYR A 20 5.83 -5.70 -7.01
C TYR A 20 6.22 -4.74 -5.91
N THR A 21 7.35 -4.07 -6.07
CA THR A 21 7.83 -3.13 -5.06
C THR A 21 7.56 -1.70 -5.48
N GLY A 22 7.44 -0.81 -4.51
CA GLY A 22 7.25 0.61 -4.75
C GLY A 22 7.85 1.44 -3.64
N CYS A 23 8.10 2.71 -3.94
CA CYS A 23 8.50 3.72 -2.97
C CYS A 23 7.67 4.97 -3.19
N ASN A 24 7.60 5.85 -2.19
CA ASN A 24 6.89 7.11 -2.35
C ASN A 24 7.68 8.05 -3.26
N ILE A 25 6.95 8.77 -4.10
CA ILE A 25 7.50 9.73 -5.06
C ILE A 25 6.84 11.07 -4.76
N GLU A 26 7.63 12.03 -4.25
CA GLU A 26 7.12 13.34 -3.85
C GLU A 26 7.17 14.35 -4.98
N ASN A 27 6.23 15.28 -4.98
CA ASN A 27 6.14 16.36 -5.96
C ASN A 27 5.99 17.69 -5.23
N ALA A 28 6.63 18.75 -5.74
CA ALA A 28 6.56 20.08 -5.15
C ALA A 28 5.13 20.64 -5.09
N ALA A 29 4.26 20.19 -5.98
CA ALA A 29 2.85 20.59 -6.00
C ALA A 29 2.00 19.75 -5.03
N TYR A 30 2.57 18.76 -4.37
CA TYR A 30 1.94 17.80 -3.45
C TYR A 30 0.91 16.89 -4.11
N THR A 31 -0.11 17.40 -4.77
CA THR A 31 -1.17 16.58 -5.39
C THR A 31 -0.66 15.46 -6.29
N PRO A 32 0.37 15.66 -7.15
CA PRO A 32 0.94 14.57 -7.94
C PRO A 32 1.84 13.61 -7.14
N THR A 33 2.06 13.88 -5.85
CA THR A 33 2.83 12.98 -5.00
C THR A 33 2.17 11.60 -4.98
N ASN A 34 2.98 10.55 -5.15
CA ASN A 34 2.49 9.18 -5.17
C ASN A 34 3.06 8.38 -4.00
N CYS A 35 2.19 7.65 -3.32
CA CYS A 35 2.59 6.79 -2.20
C CYS A 35 3.23 5.50 -2.70
N ALA A 36 4.07 4.87 -1.87
CA ALA A 36 4.74 3.62 -2.19
C ALA A 36 3.73 2.53 -2.58
N GLU A 37 2.60 2.45 -1.87
CA GLU A 37 1.57 1.46 -2.12
C GLU A 37 0.98 1.64 -3.53
N ARG A 38 0.64 2.87 -3.91
CA ARG A 38 0.11 3.16 -5.24
C ARG A 38 1.12 2.90 -6.33
N THR A 39 2.40 3.20 -6.08
CA THR A 39 3.47 2.88 -7.03
C THR A 39 3.50 1.38 -7.32
N ALA A 40 3.43 0.54 -6.27
CA ALA A 40 3.43 -0.91 -6.43
C ALA A 40 2.17 -1.41 -7.16
N PHE A 41 0.99 -0.94 -6.76
CA PHE A 41 -0.28 -1.32 -7.41
C PHE A 41 -0.32 -0.92 -8.88
N PHE A 42 0.03 0.32 -9.19
CA PHE A 42 -0.04 0.82 -10.56
C PHE A 42 0.95 0.11 -11.47
N LYS A 43 2.13 -0.24 -10.95
CA LYS A 43 3.10 -1.06 -11.68
C LYS A 43 2.49 -2.41 -12.05
N ALA A 44 1.91 -3.10 -11.08
CA ALA A 44 1.31 -4.42 -11.28
C ALA A 44 0.13 -4.35 -12.25
N VAL A 45 -0.78 -3.40 -12.05
CA VAL A 45 -1.96 -3.23 -12.89
C VAL A 45 -1.55 -2.87 -14.33
N SER A 46 -0.50 -2.05 -14.50
CA SER A 46 0.00 -1.70 -15.84
C SER A 46 0.55 -2.91 -16.58
N GLU A 47 0.97 -3.95 -15.86
CA GLU A 47 1.42 -5.22 -16.43
C GLU A 47 0.29 -6.24 -16.58
N GLY A 48 -0.95 -5.86 -16.31
CA GLY A 48 -2.12 -6.72 -16.45
C GLY A 48 -2.45 -7.57 -15.22
N VAL A 49 -1.76 -7.38 -14.11
CA VAL A 49 -2.01 -8.14 -12.88
C VAL A 49 -3.05 -7.42 -12.04
N ARG A 50 -4.15 -8.11 -11.71
CA ARG A 50 -5.29 -7.52 -11.01
C ARG A 50 -5.78 -8.33 -9.81
N GLU A 51 -5.08 -9.39 -9.42
CA GLU A 51 -5.44 -10.22 -8.28
C GLU A 51 -4.30 -10.24 -7.27
N PHE A 52 -4.59 -9.81 -6.04
CA PHE A 52 -3.58 -9.59 -5.01
C PHE A 52 -3.96 -10.27 -3.71
N GLN A 53 -2.95 -10.65 -2.93
CA GLN A 53 -3.16 -11.35 -1.68
C GLN A 53 -2.67 -10.57 -0.45
N ALA A 54 -1.60 -9.77 -0.57
CA ALA A 54 -1.05 -9.04 0.57
C ALA A 54 -0.16 -7.88 0.12
N ILE A 55 0.01 -6.90 1.01
CA ILE A 55 1.01 -5.85 0.86
C ILE A 55 1.73 -5.66 2.18
N CYS A 56 3.06 -5.51 2.13
CA CYS A 56 3.87 -5.18 3.29
C CYS A 56 4.38 -3.76 3.13
N ILE A 57 4.19 -2.93 4.15
CA ILE A 57 4.54 -1.51 4.14
C ILE A 57 5.52 -1.23 5.25
N VAL A 58 6.64 -0.57 4.90
CA VAL A 58 7.65 -0.10 5.85
C VAL A 58 7.90 1.37 5.59
N GLY A 59 8.17 2.14 6.65
CA GLY A 59 8.44 3.55 6.49
C GLY A 59 9.18 4.14 7.66
N GLY A 60 9.85 5.26 7.42
CA GLY A 60 10.59 5.96 8.46
C GLY A 60 11.19 7.25 7.94
N LYS A 61 11.53 8.13 8.87
CA LYS A 61 12.16 9.40 8.57
C LYS A 61 13.66 9.19 8.39
N ASP A 62 14.20 9.71 7.29
CA ASP A 62 15.63 9.63 6.95
C ASP A 62 16.19 8.18 6.99
N GLY A 63 15.33 7.22 6.60
CA GLY A 63 15.74 5.82 6.52
C GLY A 63 15.74 5.05 7.82
N VAL A 64 15.27 5.65 8.92
CA VAL A 64 15.18 4.99 10.23
C VAL A 64 13.76 4.49 10.44
N LEU A 65 13.60 3.17 10.64
CA LEU A 65 12.30 2.54 10.88
C LEU A 65 12.01 2.58 12.38
N THR A 66 11.13 3.47 12.81
CA THR A 66 10.82 3.65 14.23
C THR A 66 9.37 3.35 14.57
N GLU A 67 8.46 3.44 13.61
CA GLU A 67 7.03 3.22 13.81
C GLU A 67 6.34 2.71 12.56
N TYR A 68 5.08 2.29 12.70
CA TYR A 68 4.31 1.79 11.56
C TYR A 68 3.91 2.91 10.61
N ALA A 69 4.05 2.66 9.31
CA ALA A 69 3.61 3.55 8.25
C ALA A 69 2.31 3.01 7.65
N ALA A 70 1.16 3.39 8.24
CA ALA A 70 -0.14 2.94 7.74
C ALA A 70 -0.44 3.58 6.37
N PRO A 71 -1.16 2.88 5.48
CA PRO A 71 -1.52 3.44 4.18
C PRO A 71 -2.47 4.62 4.33
N CYS A 72 -2.30 5.64 3.49
CA CYS A 72 -3.20 6.80 3.48
C CYS A 72 -4.58 6.41 2.96
N GLY A 73 -5.57 7.30 3.12
CA GLY A 73 -6.93 7.04 2.67
C GLY A 73 -7.05 6.79 1.17
N VAL A 74 -6.28 7.53 0.37
CA VAL A 74 -6.26 7.34 -1.10
C VAL A 74 -5.74 5.95 -1.44
N CYS A 75 -4.66 5.49 -0.78
CA CYS A 75 -4.12 4.16 -1.00
C CYS A 75 -5.10 3.08 -0.58
N ARG A 76 -5.81 3.27 0.53
CA ARG A 76 -6.84 2.33 0.98
C ARG A 76 -7.97 2.23 -0.04
N GLN A 77 -8.36 3.35 -0.66
CA GLN A 77 -9.36 3.37 -1.72
C GLN A 77 -8.88 2.64 -2.98
N VAL A 78 -7.62 2.82 -3.36
CA VAL A 78 -7.02 2.08 -4.48
C VAL A 78 -7.07 0.56 -4.20
N MET A 79 -6.75 0.17 -2.97
CA MET A 79 -6.83 -1.24 -2.57
C MET A 79 -8.26 -1.78 -2.69
N MET A 80 -9.27 -0.96 -2.34
CA MET A 80 -10.69 -1.33 -2.45
C MET A 80 -11.08 -1.67 -3.90
N GLU A 81 -10.46 -0.99 -4.87
CA GLU A 81 -10.75 -1.23 -6.29
C GLU A 81 -10.26 -2.62 -6.75
N PHE A 82 -9.10 -3.06 -6.25
CA PHE A 82 -8.41 -4.24 -6.78
C PHE A 82 -8.36 -5.44 -5.84
N CYS A 83 -8.81 -5.30 -4.59
CA CYS A 83 -8.63 -6.33 -3.57
C CYS A 83 -9.95 -6.69 -2.89
N ASP A 84 -10.04 -7.94 -2.43
CA ASP A 84 -11.15 -8.37 -1.57
C ASP A 84 -10.87 -7.87 -0.15
N PRO A 85 -11.71 -6.97 0.40
CA PRO A 85 -11.47 -6.40 1.74
C PRO A 85 -11.49 -7.44 2.86
N GLU A 86 -12.12 -8.61 2.65
CA GLU A 86 -12.18 -9.67 3.64
C GLU A 86 -10.88 -10.47 3.74
N THR A 87 -10.17 -10.63 2.62
CA THR A 87 -9.02 -11.53 2.53
C THR A 87 -7.69 -10.86 2.29
N PHE A 88 -7.67 -9.65 1.73
CA PHE A 88 -6.43 -8.94 1.44
C PHE A 88 -5.76 -8.51 2.74
N GLN A 89 -4.50 -8.89 2.90
CA GLN A 89 -3.73 -8.60 4.12
C GLN A 89 -2.84 -7.38 3.93
N ILE A 90 -2.87 -6.49 4.92
CA ILE A 90 -1.98 -5.33 4.98
C ILE A 90 -1.05 -5.55 6.16
N ILE A 91 0.24 -5.70 5.89
CA ILE A 91 1.27 -5.96 6.88
C ILE A 91 2.04 -4.67 7.11
N LEU A 92 1.92 -4.12 8.31
CA LEU A 92 2.65 -2.92 8.72
C LEU A 92 3.85 -3.37 9.53
N ALA A 93 5.06 -3.11 9.04
CA ALA A 93 6.28 -3.63 9.64
C ALA A 93 7.28 -2.52 9.97
N VAL A 94 8.00 -2.67 11.08
CA VAL A 94 9.19 -1.88 11.41
C VAL A 94 10.45 -2.74 11.36
N SER A 95 10.31 -4.07 11.48
CA SER A 95 11.38 -5.04 11.31
C SER A 95 10.78 -6.37 10.94
N LYS A 96 11.64 -7.37 10.63
CA LYS A 96 11.15 -8.72 10.33
C LYS A 96 10.46 -9.39 11.53
N ASP A 97 10.74 -8.91 12.75
CA ASP A 97 10.20 -9.48 13.99
C ASP A 97 9.12 -8.61 14.64
N LYS A 98 8.93 -7.38 14.17
CA LYS A 98 7.94 -6.46 14.72
C LYS A 98 7.04 -5.95 13.60
N TYR A 99 5.84 -6.53 13.53
CA TYR A 99 4.85 -6.20 12.52
C TYR A 99 3.44 -6.54 12.98
N ASP A 100 2.45 -5.90 12.39
CA ASP A 100 1.02 -6.21 12.59
C ASP A 100 0.37 -6.49 11.24
N ILE A 101 -0.63 -7.36 11.24
CA ILE A 101 -1.36 -7.76 10.05
C ILE A 101 -2.83 -7.35 10.21
N PHE A 102 -3.36 -6.65 9.21
CA PHE A 102 -4.75 -6.21 9.16
C PHE A 102 -5.40 -6.70 7.88
N ALA A 103 -6.71 -6.99 7.94
CA ALA A 103 -7.50 -7.12 6.73
C ALA A 103 -7.85 -5.71 6.23
N LEU A 104 -8.03 -5.53 4.92
CA LEU A 104 -8.37 -4.22 4.36
C LEU A 104 -9.63 -3.64 5.01
N LYS A 105 -10.64 -4.46 5.28
CA LYS A 105 -11.89 -4.03 5.92
C LYS A 105 -11.68 -3.37 7.29
N GLU A 106 -10.62 -3.74 7.99
CA GLU A 106 -10.30 -3.15 9.30
C GLU A 106 -9.75 -1.73 9.16
N LEU A 107 -9.07 -1.44 8.04
CA LEU A 107 -8.48 -0.13 7.78
C LEU A 107 -9.36 0.77 6.90
N LEU A 108 -10.42 0.21 6.31
CA LEU A 108 -11.40 0.96 5.52
C LEU A 108 -12.81 0.41 5.81
N PRO A 109 -13.33 0.59 7.03
CA PRO A 109 -14.68 0.15 7.37
C PRO A 109 -15.72 0.82 6.47
N LEU A 110 -16.73 0.06 6.04
CA LEU A 110 -17.80 0.54 5.15
C LEU A 110 -17.25 1.16 3.86
N GLY A 111 -16.13 0.62 3.36
CA GLY A 111 -15.47 1.13 2.16
C GLY A 111 -16.35 1.02 0.91
N PHE A 112 -16.28 2.04 0.04
CA PHE A 112 -16.95 2.04 -1.25
C PHE A 112 -16.05 1.42 -2.31
N GLY A 113 -16.56 0.43 -3.03
CA GLY A 113 -15.77 -0.26 -4.04
C GLY A 113 -16.64 -0.77 -5.19
N PRO A 114 -16.04 -1.55 -6.11
CA PRO A 114 -16.76 -2.06 -7.30
C PRO A 114 -18.05 -2.81 -6.99
N ALA A 115 -18.08 -3.55 -5.88
CA ALA A 115 -19.26 -4.30 -5.47
C ALA A 115 -20.46 -3.39 -5.20
N ASN A 116 -20.22 -2.12 -4.82
CA ASN A 116 -21.28 -1.15 -4.55
C ASN A 116 -21.94 -0.62 -5.84
N LEU A 117 -21.26 -0.78 -6.97
CA LEU A 117 -21.73 -0.34 -8.28
C LEU A 117 -22.29 -1.49 -9.12
N ALA A 118 -22.08 -2.72 -8.67
CA ALA A 118 -22.49 -3.91 -9.39
C ALA A 118 -24.01 -4.16 -9.31
#